data_a8be8935b0d04f9863beda22d3571edf
#
_entry.id   a8be8935b0d04f9863beda22d3571edf
#
_cell.length_a   1.000
_cell.length_b   1.000
_cell.length_c   1.000
_cell.angle_alpha   90.00
_cell.angle_beta   90.00
_cell.angle_gamma   90.00
#
_symmetry.space_group_name_H-M   'P 1'
#
loop_
_entity.id
_entity.type
_entity.pdbx_description
1 polymer ?
#
loop_
_entity_poly.entity_id
_entity_poly.type
_entity_poly.pdbx_seq_one_letter_code
_entity_poly.pdbx_strand_id
1 'polypeptide(L)'
;MPVSLTGNKDALVLRLKYHKTTLFVPCQPTTILSSLKADFLAAVRSTNQPELSTLPPYTQPDGKSYPTWSEMDAEEDIGLFIASSTGADEAMTIYMPLDQDTAQSDLSVRKAGLKDADAVCVGFRAQGASSISQPIVQFTDVEEEEEEDDDAVDPDSIPPPLSE
;
A
#
# COMPACT_ATOMS: atom_id res chain seq x y z
N MET A 1 -15.11 31.23 14.47
CA MET A 1 -13.66 31.42 14.38
C MET A 1 -13.19 30.69 13.15
N PRO A 2 -12.62 31.35 12.15
CA PRO A 2 -12.06 30.65 11.00
C PRO A 2 -10.84 29.85 11.49
N VAL A 3 -10.88 28.53 11.30
CA VAL A 3 -9.74 27.66 11.54
C VAL A 3 -8.72 28.02 10.47
N SER A 4 -7.64 28.65 10.90
CA SER A 4 -6.50 28.98 10.03
C SER A 4 -5.85 27.66 9.63
N LEU A 5 -6.11 27.20 8.41
CA LEU A 5 -5.34 26.15 7.73
C LEU A 5 -3.96 26.73 7.39
N THR A 6 -3.14 26.95 8.40
CA THR A 6 -1.71 27.11 8.17
C THR A 6 -1.23 25.75 7.70
N GLY A 7 -1.11 25.60 6.38
CA GLY A 7 -0.56 24.41 5.77
C GLY A 7 0.76 24.09 6.43
N ASN A 8 0.79 22.97 7.17
CA ASN A 8 2.00 22.48 7.80
C ASN A 8 2.93 22.05 6.65
N LYS A 9 3.93 22.88 6.35
CA LYS A 9 4.86 22.68 5.21
C LYS A 9 5.63 21.34 5.29
N ASP A 10 5.56 20.67 6.43
CA ASP A 10 6.26 19.42 6.69
C ASP A 10 5.33 18.20 6.71
N ALA A 11 4.05 18.37 6.32
CA ALA A 11 3.14 17.23 6.24
C ALA A 11 3.53 16.30 5.09
N LEU A 12 3.58 15.02 5.37
CA LEU A 12 3.84 13.93 4.42
C LEU A 12 2.58 13.10 4.25
N VAL A 13 2.43 12.46 3.12
CA VAL A 13 1.40 11.46 2.89
C VAL A 13 2.07 10.15 2.52
N LEU A 14 1.95 9.13 3.37
CA LEU A 14 2.46 7.80 3.10
C LEU A 14 1.37 6.92 2.49
N ARG A 15 1.78 5.99 1.64
CA ARG A 15 0.90 4.99 1.02
C ARG A 15 1.08 3.66 1.72
N LEU A 16 0.17 3.31 2.62
CA LEU A 16 0.18 2.01 3.29
C LEU A 16 -0.54 0.98 2.40
N LYS A 17 0.21 -0.02 1.96
CA LYS A 17 -0.26 -1.04 1.02
C LYS A 17 -0.43 -2.39 1.68
N TYR A 18 -1.59 -2.99 1.50
CA TYR A 18 -1.83 -4.38 1.84
C TYR A 18 -2.76 -5.02 0.82
N HIS A 19 -2.45 -6.22 0.37
CA HIS A 19 -3.19 -6.91 -0.69
C HIS A 19 -3.42 -5.99 -1.90
N LYS A 20 -4.67 -5.72 -2.28
CA LYS A 20 -5.06 -4.79 -3.38
C LYS A 20 -5.37 -3.37 -2.89
N THR A 21 -5.26 -3.13 -1.59
CA THR A 21 -5.70 -1.86 -0.98
C THR A 21 -4.50 -0.95 -0.73
N THR A 22 -4.69 0.33 -0.98
CA THR A 22 -3.75 1.39 -0.62
C THR A 22 -4.47 2.42 0.22
N LEU A 23 -3.97 2.67 1.42
CA LEU A 23 -4.43 3.72 2.30
C LEU A 23 -3.45 4.88 2.26
N PHE A 24 -3.96 6.10 2.08
CA PHE A 24 -3.17 7.32 2.14
C PHE A 24 -3.25 7.87 3.57
N VAL A 25 -2.13 7.86 4.27
CA VAL A 25 -2.05 8.29 5.67
C VAL A 25 -1.26 9.58 5.77
N PRO A 26 -1.91 10.70 6.10
CA PRO A 26 -1.20 11.95 6.37
C PRO A 26 -0.44 11.82 7.70
N CYS A 27 0.82 12.22 7.71
CA CYS A 27 1.67 12.16 8.88
C CYS A 27 2.69 13.30 8.89
N GLN A 28 3.44 13.39 9.95
CA GLN A 28 4.57 14.33 10.07
C GLN A 28 5.90 13.57 10.13
N PRO A 29 7.02 14.20 9.80
CA PRO A 29 8.33 13.59 9.92
C PRO A 29 8.64 13.07 11.34
N THR A 30 8.00 13.65 12.34
CA THR A 30 8.13 13.28 13.76
C THR A 30 7.15 12.19 14.20
N THR A 31 6.18 11.83 13.37
CA THR A 31 5.23 10.74 13.67
C THR A 31 6.01 9.44 13.87
N ILE A 32 5.72 8.72 14.95
CA ILE A 32 6.33 7.43 15.24
C ILE A 32 5.65 6.29 14.47
N LEU A 33 6.39 5.22 14.18
CA LEU A 33 5.85 4.11 13.39
C LEU A 33 4.70 3.40 14.07
N SER A 34 4.68 3.32 15.40
CA SER A 34 3.54 2.76 16.15
C SER A 34 2.25 3.54 15.93
N SER A 35 2.34 4.87 15.80
CA SER A 35 1.17 5.70 15.46
C SER A 35 0.65 5.39 14.04
N LEU A 36 1.55 5.17 13.06
CA LEU A 36 1.13 4.78 11.71
C LEU A 36 0.40 3.44 11.69
N LYS A 37 0.86 2.48 12.50
CA LYS A 37 0.18 1.19 12.64
C LYS A 37 -1.22 1.34 13.27
N ALA A 38 -1.33 2.19 14.30
CA ALA A 38 -2.61 2.49 14.93
C ALA A 38 -3.58 3.19 13.96
N ASP A 39 -3.10 4.16 13.19
CA ASP A 39 -3.88 4.88 12.18
C ASP A 39 -4.35 3.93 11.07
N PHE A 40 -3.47 3.05 10.60
CA PHE A 40 -3.82 1.99 9.64
C PHE A 40 -4.95 1.10 10.19
N LEU A 41 -4.79 0.59 11.42
CA LEU A 41 -5.77 -0.29 12.03
C LEU A 41 -7.11 0.41 12.26
N ALA A 42 -7.10 1.67 12.69
CA ALA A 42 -8.30 2.49 12.82
C ALA A 42 -9.00 2.70 11.47
N ALA A 43 -8.24 2.95 10.40
CA ALA A 43 -8.78 3.12 9.07
C ALA A 43 -9.45 1.85 8.55
N VAL A 44 -8.81 0.68 8.66
CA VAL A 44 -9.41 -0.58 8.21
C VAL A 44 -10.61 -1.01 9.04
N ARG A 45 -10.62 -0.71 10.34
CA ARG A 45 -11.80 -0.93 11.21
C ARG A 45 -12.99 -0.05 10.84
N SER A 46 -12.73 1.15 10.34
CA SER A 46 -13.78 2.08 9.92
C SER A 46 -14.37 1.77 8.54
N THR A 47 -13.71 0.92 7.76
CA THR A 47 -14.14 0.52 6.43
C THR A 47 -14.82 -0.84 6.47
N ASN A 48 -15.69 -1.13 5.49
CA ASN A 48 -16.28 -2.47 5.31
C ASN A 48 -15.30 -3.40 4.56
N GLN A 49 -14.02 -3.35 4.91
CA GLN A 49 -13.02 -4.22 4.30
C GLN A 49 -13.20 -5.66 4.78
N PRO A 50 -13.06 -6.65 3.90
CA PRO A 50 -13.12 -8.04 4.30
C PRO A 50 -11.97 -8.39 5.26
N GLU A 51 -12.23 -9.36 6.14
CA GLU A 51 -11.21 -9.89 7.04
C GLU A 51 -10.05 -10.52 6.26
N LEU A 52 -8.84 -10.44 6.79
CA LEU A 52 -7.65 -11.04 6.17
C LEU A 52 -7.80 -12.52 5.89
N SER A 53 -8.48 -13.24 6.79
CA SER A 53 -8.73 -14.68 6.64
C SER A 53 -9.58 -15.05 5.42
N THR A 54 -10.32 -14.08 4.85
CA THR A 54 -11.17 -14.29 3.68
C THR A 54 -10.53 -13.82 2.38
N LEU A 55 -9.37 -13.15 2.46
CA LEU A 55 -8.67 -12.62 1.29
C LEU A 55 -7.68 -13.65 0.75
N PRO A 56 -7.80 -14.12 -0.49
CA PRO A 56 -6.70 -14.81 -1.13
C PRO A 56 -5.59 -13.77 -1.44
N PRO A 57 -4.32 -14.08 -1.28
CA PRO A 57 -3.69 -15.35 -0.92
C PRO A 57 -3.41 -15.52 0.59
N TYR A 58 -4.13 -14.83 1.46
CA TYR A 58 -3.92 -14.87 2.91
C TYR A 58 -4.39 -16.18 3.58
N THR A 59 -4.93 -17.11 2.83
CA THR A 59 -5.15 -18.49 3.30
C THR A 59 -3.80 -19.16 3.50
N GLN A 60 -3.42 -19.35 4.76
CA GLN A 60 -2.15 -20.00 5.06
C GLN A 60 -2.17 -21.49 4.72
N PRO A 61 -1.05 -22.01 4.17
CA PRO A 61 -0.94 -23.45 3.85
C PRO A 61 -1.09 -24.37 5.07
N ASP A 62 -0.80 -23.85 6.27
CA ASP A 62 -0.86 -24.59 7.54
C ASP A 62 -2.22 -24.49 8.25
N GLY A 63 -3.21 -23.88 7.63
CA GLY A 63 -4.55 -23.74 8.16
C GLY A 63 -4.68 -22.74 9.32
N LYS A 64 -3.63 -21.98 9.65
CA LYS A 64 -3.71 -20.92 10.64
C LYS A 64 -4.53 -19.75 10.09
N SER A 65 -5.35 -19.16 10.93
CA SER A 65 -6.11 -17.96 10.59
C SER A 65 -5.38 -16.72 11.07
N TYR A 66 -5.72 -15.57 10.45
CA TYR A 66 -5.37 -14.27 11.01
C TYR A 66 -6.42 -13.86 12.05
N PRO A 67 -6.04 -13.08 13.07
CA PRO A 67 -7.02 -12.46 13.93
C PRO A 67 -7.92 -11.51 13.12
N THR A 68 -9.13 -11.28 13.61
CA THR A 68 -10.01 -10.28 13.02
C THR A 68 -9.47 -8.87 13.27
N TRP A 69 -9.89 -7.89 12.46
CA TRP A 69 -9.45 -6.51 12.65
C TRP A 69 -9.72 -5.97 14.07
N SER A 70 -10.77 -6.44 14.71
CA SER A 70 -11.13 -6.05 16.08
C SER A 70 -10.21 -6.65 17.13
N GLU A 71 -9.62 -7.80 16.87
CA GLU A 71 -8.74 -8.53 17.78
C GLU A 71 -7.26 -8.18 17.60
N MET A 72 -6.91 -7.58 16.47
CA MET A 72 -5.52 -7.20 16.18
C MET A 72 -5.05 -6.09 17.13
N ASP A 73 -3.82 -6.22 17.60
CA ASP A 73 -3.07 -5.17 18.25
C ASP A 73 -2.16 -4.45 17.25
N ALA A 74 -2.20 -3.11 17.26
CA ALA A 74 -1.46 -2.32 16.29
C ALA A 74 0.06 -2.47 16.42
N GLU A 75 0.57 -2.69 17.63
CA GLU A 75 2.01 -2.78 17.87
C GLU A 75 2.52 -4.20 17.69
N GLU A 76 1.74 -5.20 18.09
CA GLU A 76 2.16 -6.59 18.11
C GLU A 76 1.87 -7.34 16.83
N ASP A 77 0.71 -7.08 16.20
CA ASP A 77 0.19 -7.88 15.08
C ASP A 77 0.45 -7.26 13.71
N ILE A 78 0.93 -6.01 13.67
CA ILE A 78 1.18 -5.27 12.43
C ILE A 78 2.67 -4.94 12.30
N GLY A 79 3.24 -5.25 11.13
CA GLY A 79 4.60 -4.86 10.74
C GLY A 79 4.59 -3.94 9.53
N LEU A 80 5.54 -3.01 9.50
CA LEU A 80 5.76 -2.11 8.39
C LEU A 80 7.02 -2.48 7.63
N PHE A 81 6.95 -2.50 6.31
CA PHE A 81 8.02 -2.94 5.42
C PHE A 81 8.20 -1.99 4.26
N ILE A 82 9.42 -1.89 3.77
CA ILE A 82 9.73 -1.26 2.48
C ILE A 82 10.00 -2.36 1.46
N ALA A 83 9.38 -2.22 0.28
CA ALA A 83 9.72 -3.07 -0.86
C ALA A 83 11.01 -2.57 -1.50
N SER A 84 11.98 -3.47 -1.65
CA SER A 84 13.21 -3.22 -2.38
C SER A 84 13.23 -4.12 -3.61
N SER A 85 13.20 -3.55 -4.80
CA SER A 85 13.43 -4.29 -6.04
C SER A 85 14.94 -4.41 -6.26
N THR A 86 15.49 -5.57 -6.02
CA THR A 86 16.87 -5.88 -6.38
C THR A 86 16.89 -6.68 -7.67
N GLY A 87 17.19 -6.01 -8.79
CA GLY A 87 17.57 -6.68 -10.03
C GLY A 87 16.51 -6.70 -11.12
N ALA A 88 16.95 -7.09 -12.30
CA ALA A 88 16.24 -7.07 -13.58
C ALA A 88 15.06 -8.07 -13.70
N ASP A 89 14.82 -8.89 -12.68
CA ASP A 89 13.68 -9.79 -12.62
C ASP A 89 12.66 -9.24 -11.60
N GLU A 90 11.58 -8.68 -12.10
CA GLU A 90 10.42 -8.19 -11.31
C GLU A 90 9.76 -9.26 -10.42
N ALA A 91 10.19 -10.52 -10.58
CA ALA A 91 9.62 -11.66 -9.86
C ALA A 91 10.01 -11.76 -8.38
N MET A 92 10.98 -10.96 -7.89
CA MET A 92 11.48 -11.09 -6.53
C MET A 92 11.52 -9.75 -5.79
N THR A 93 10.36 -9.34 -5.28
CA THR A 93 10.30 -8.20 -4.37
C THR A 93 10.77 -8.63 -2.98
N ILE A 94 11.83 -8.02 -2.49
CA ILE A 94 12.33 -8.23 -1.12
C ILE A 94 11.69 -7.18 -0.21
N TYR A 95 11.07 -7.62 0.86
CA TYR A 95 10.49 -6.74 1.87
C TYR A 95 11.44 -6.62 3.06
N MET A 96 11.89 -5.40 3.31
CA MET A 96 12.72 -5.08 4.48
C MET A 96 11.84 -4.47 5.58
N PRO A 97 11.77 -5.07 6.76
CA PRO A 97 11.01 -4.51 7.86
C PRO A 97 11.64 -3.21 8.35
N LEU A 98 10.79 -2.23 8.66
CA LEU A 98 11.19 -0.92 9.19
C LEU A 98 11.41 -0.97 10.71
N ASP A 99 10.81 -1.94 11.38
CA ASP A 99 10.72 -2.04 12.83
C ASP A 99 11.20 -3.39 13.36
N GLN A 100 12.35 -3.88 12.88
CA GLN A 100 12.93 -5.18 13.28
C GLN A 100 13.27 -5.31 14.77
N ASP A 101 13.53 -4.19 15.43
CA ASP A 101 13.85 -4.18 16.85
C ASP A 101 12.65 -3.64 17.66
N THR A 102 12.07 -4.50 18.49
CA THR A 102 11.07 -4.09 19.50
C THR A 102 11.58 -2.99 20.44
N ALA A 103 12.89 -2.77 20.48
CA ALA A 103 13.51 -1.64 21.18
C ALA A 103 13.39 -0.30 20.42
N GLN A 104 12.90 -0.30 19.17
CA GLN A 104 12.77 0.89 18.33
C GLN A 104 11.30 1.30 18.10
N SER A 105 10.41 1.00 19.04
CA SER A 105 9.01 1.42 18.99
C SER A 105 8.82 2.93 18.79
N ASP A 106 9.84 3.73 19.14
CA ASP A 106 9.87 5.18 19.01
C ASP A 106 10.53 5.69 17.72
N LEU A 107 10.73 4.81 16.73
CA LEU A 107 11.31 5.22 15.46
C LEU A 107 10.32 6.14 14.71
N SER A 108 10.78 7.37 14.43
CA SER A 108 9.97 8.31 13.66
C SER A 108 10.06 8.07 12.16
N VAL A 109 9.08 8.56 11.41
CA VAL A 109 9.02 8.53 9.93
C VAL A 109 10.34 9.04 9.34
N ARG A 110 10.86 10.18 9.83
CA ARG A 110 12.14 10.74 9.39
C ARG A 110 13.32 9.81 9.68
N LYS A 111 13.38 9.24 10.87
CA LYS A 111 14.47 8.33 11.26
C LYS A 111 14.44 7.02 10.48
N ALA A 112 13.24 6.57 10.09
CA ALA A 112 13.05 5.43 9.21
C ALA A 112 13.43 5.73 7.75
N GLY A 113 13.76 6.98 7.41
CA GLY A 113 14.15 7.39 6.07
C GLY A 113 12.97 7.54 5.10
N LEU A 114 11.74 7.54 5.60
CA LEU A 114 10.53 7.68 4.79
C LEU A 114 10.33 9.12 4.33
N LYS A 115 9.89 9.27 3.10
CA LYS A 115 9.62 10.53 2.41
C LYS A 115 8.16 10.61 1.99
N ASP A 116 7.78 11.80 1.54
CA ASP A 116 6.45 12.01 0.96
C ASP A 116 6.19 11.06 -0.21
N ALA A 117 4.96 10.52 -0.26
CA ALA A 117 4.50 9.54 -1.24
C ALA A 117 5.19 8.17 -1.20
N ASP A 118 6.04 7.87 -0.21
CA ASP A 118 6.63 6.54 -0.09
C ASP A 118 5.57 5.46 0.12
N ALA A 119 5.82 4.29 -0.47
CA ALA A 119 4.99 3.12 -0.31
C ALA A 119 5.53 2.25 0.84
N VAL A 120 4.71 2.06 1.85
CA VAL A 120 4.98 1.19 3.00
C VAL A 120 4.05 0.00 2.91
N CYS A 121 4.60 -1.21 2.88
CA CYS A 121 3.82 -2.44 2.82
C CYS A 121 3.52 -2.94 4.24
N VAL A 122 2.31 -3.44 4.45
CA VAL A 122 1.83 -3.87 5.76
C VAL A 122 1.81 -5.40 5.80
N GLY A 123 2.50 -5.97 6.77
CA GLY A 123 2.48 -7.39 7.10
C GLY A 123 1.72 -7.64 8.39
N PHE A 124 1.28 -8.88 8.58
CA PHE A 124 0.44 -9.26 9.72
C PHE A 124 1.00 -10.49 10.43
N ARG A 125 0.73 -10.57 11.73
CA ARG A 125 1.02 -11.77 12.52
C ARG A 125 -0.17 -12.73 12.44
N ALA A 126 0.09 -13.96 12.01
CA ALA A 126 -0.92 -15.00 12.10
C ALA A 126 -1.13 -15.45 13.55
N GLN A 127 -2.32 -15.92 13.85
CA GLN A 127 -2.69 -16.39 15.18
C GLN A 127 -1.75 -17.53 15.62
N GLY A 128 -1.11 -17.33 16.77
CA GLY A 128 -0.13 -18.29 17.31
C GLY A 128 1.26 -18.26 16.66
N ALA A 129 1.51 -17.32 15.73
CA ALA A 129 2.85 -17.12 15.17
C ALA A 129 3.70 -16.22 16.09
N SER A 130 5.00 -16.48 16.14
CA SER A 130 5.97 -15.68 16.91
C SER A 130 6.48 -14.47 16.13
N SER A 131 6.27 -14.43 14.81
CA SER A 131 6.78 -13.38 13.93
C SER A 131 5.70 -12.87 13.00
N ILE A 132 5.90 -11.64 12.53
CA ILE A 132 5.04 -11.04 11.51
C ILE A 132 5.41 -11.62 10.14
N SER A 133 4.41 -12.02 9.37
CA SER A 133 4.60 -12.53 8.01
C SER A 133 5.00 -11.39 7.06
N GLN A 134 5.71 -11.75 6.00
CA GLN A 134 6.01 -10.79 4.93
C GLN A 134 4.72 -10.24 4.30
N PRO A 135 4.72 -8.98 3.86
CA PRO A 135 3.56 -8.40 3.20
C PRO A 135 3.20 -9.15 1.94
N ILE A 136 1.89 -9.26 1.68
CA ILE A 136 1.36 -9.73 0.42
C ILE A 136 0.69 -8.54 -0.25
N VAL A 137 1.33 -7.99 -1.27
CA VAL A 137 0.85 -6.84 -2.01
C VAL A 137 0.68 -7.26 -3.46
N GLN A 138 -0.50 -7.06 -4.01
CA GLN A 138 -0.75 -7.20 -5.44
C GLN A 138 -0.62 -5.82 -6.08
N PHE A 139 0.33 -5.69 -6.98
CA PHE A 139 0.39 -4.53 -7.86
C PHE A 139 -0.59 -4.79 -9.00
N THR A 140 -1.47 -3.85 -9.26
CA THR A 140 -2.22 -3.85 -10.51
C THR A 140 -1.25 -3.38 -11.58
N ASP A 141 -0.85 -4.28 -12.47
CA ASP A 141 -0.30 -3.88 -13.75
C ASP A 141 -1.40 -3.07 -14.43
N VAL A 142 -1.14 -1.79 -14.62
CA VAL A 142 -1.91 -1.00 -15.58
C VAL A 142 -1.45 -1.55 -16.92
N GLU A 143 -2.23 -2.48 -17.50
CA GLU A 143 -2.12 -2.74 -18.92
C GLU A 143 -2.31 -1.36 -19.57
N GLU A 144 -1.23 -0.78 -20.07
CA GLU A 144 -1.31 0.32 -21.00
C GLU A 144 -2.06 -0.27 -22.19
N GLU A 145 -3.38 0.01 -22.24
CA GLU A 145 -4.14 -0.17 -23.46
C GLU A 145 -3.42 0.73 -24.46
N GLU A 146 -2.55 0.14 -25.29
CA GLU A 146 -2.08 0.78 -26.50
C GLU A 146 -3.35 1.10 -27.27
N GLU A 147 -3.78 2.36 -27.18
CA GLU A 147 -4.77 2.90 -28.10
C GLU A 147 -4.14 2.74 -29.46
N GLU A 148 -4.48 1.64 -30.14
CA GLU A 148 -4.26 1.51 -31.57
C GLU A 148 -5.08 2.64 -32.20
N ASP A 149 -4.41 3.77 -32.45
CA ASP A 149 -4.90 4.84 -33.33
C ASP A 149 -5.01 4.26 -34.74
N ASP A 150 -6.06 3.49 -34.96
CA ASP A 150 -6.45 2.94 -36.26
C ASP A 150 -7.25 4.01 -37.05
N ASP A 151 -6.78 5.26 -36.99
CA ASP A 151 -7.20 6.31 -37.91
C ASP A 151 -6.33 6.31 -39.17
N ALA A 152 -6.18 5.16 -39.81
CA ALA A 152 -5.82 5.08 -41.21
C ALA A 152 -7.03 5.52 -42.04
N VAL A 153 -7.23 6.84 -42.11
CA VAL A 153 -8.12 7.43 -43.12
C VAL A 153 -7.53 7.12 -44.46
N ASP A 154 -8.16 6.17 -45.16
CA ASP A 154 -7.85 5.83 -46.52
C ASP A 154 -8.01 7.10 -47.42
N PRO A 155 -6.92 7.64 -48.00
CA PRO A 155 -6.97 8.86 -48.81
C PRO A 155 -7.72 8.71 -50.13
N ASP A 156 -8.17 7.52 -50.48
CA ASP A 156 -8.89 7.23 -51.72
C ASP A 156 -10.42 7.32 -51.66
N SER A 157 -10.98 7.68 -50.51
CA SER A 157 -12.44 7.84 -50.34
C SER A 157 -12.96 9.23 -50.68
N ILE A 158 -12.44 9.89 -51.71
CA ILE A 158 -12.99 11.12 -52.22
C ILE A 158 -14.03 10.78 -53.31
N PRO A 159 -15.35 11.03 -53.10
CA PRO A 159 -16.33 10.80 -54.12
C PRO A 159 -16.15 11.75 -55.29
N PRO A 160 -16.32 11.31 -56.56
CA PRO A 160 -16.11 12.17 -57.73
C PRO A 160 -17.15 13.30 -57.75
N PRO A 161 -16.76 14.48 -58.32
CA PRO A 161 -17.67 15.60 -58.41
C PRO A 161 -18.81 15.30 -59.39
N LEU A 162 -20.03 15.65 -58.98
CA LEU A 162 -21.23 15.57 -59.81
C LEU A 162 -21.04 16.55 -60.97
N SER A 163 -21.03 16.00 -62.21
CA SER A 163 -21.11 16.79 -63.42
C SER A 163 -22.55 17.23 -63.67
N GLU A 164 -22.75 18.53 -63.91
CA GLU A 164 -24.00 19.08 -64.48
C GLU A 164 -24.13 18.71 -65.97
#